data_a5025ab10fcdf6c961b1b269ff11f99f
#
_entry.id   a5025ab10fcdf6c961b1b269ff11f99f
#
_cell.length_a   1.000
_cell.length_b   1.000
_cell.length_c   1.000
_cell.angle_alpha   90.00
_cell.angle_beta   90.00
_cell.angle_gamma   90.00
#
_symmetry.space_group_name_H-M   'P 1'
#
loop_
_entity.id
_entity.type
_entity.pdbx_description
1 polymer ?
#
loop_
_entity_poly.entity_id
_entity_poly.type
_entity_poly.pdbx_seq_one_letter_code
_entity_poly.pdbx_strand_id
1 'polypeptide(L)'
;MLTVKDINEVSFGKAGFNGYKPEDVDDFIDEVAESFTQLLAERDDALQQGSQMGQQVQQLTNQINELNAKNAELQKKLGILAQKIESYREDENSVMQVLLNAQKSADSTIQSAKDKSAVILADAEDNAKKLLETARNDAAKAAREYADQVEQKKAELEEIKRQG
;
A
#
# COMPACT_ATOMS: atom_id res chain seq x y z
N MET A 1 -20.56 50.45 46.52
CA MET A 1 -21.86 49.80 46.25
C MET A 1 -22.42 49.26 47.56
N LEU A 2 -23.66 49.66 47.89
CA LEU A 2 -24.34 49.12 49.08
C LEU A 2 -24.76 47.68 48.88
N THR A 3 -24.59 46.90 49.93
CA THR A 3 -25.11 45.50 49.98
C THR A 3 -26.53 45.49 50.59
N VAL A 4 -27.25 44.41 50.40
CA VAL A 4 -28.57 44.21 51.07
C VAL A 4 -28.42 44.29 52.60
N LYS A 5 -27.28 43.86 53.15
CA LYS A 5 -27.01 43.97 54.58
C LYS A 5 -26.90 45.44 55.00
N ASP A 6 -26.18 46.26 54.25
CA ASP A 6 -26.00 47.69 54.58
C ASP A 6 -27.36 48.39 54.57
N ILE A 7 -28.25 48.06 53.63
CA ILE A 7 -29.57 48.63 53.53
C ILE A 7 -30.44 48.22 54.74
N ASN A 8 -30.35 46.98 55.17
CA ASN A 8 -31.14 46.48 56.30
C ASN A 8 -30.63 46.96 57.68
N GLU A 9 -29.38 47.26 57.78
CA GLU A 9 -28.74 47.65 59.05
C GLU A 9 -28.53 49.17 59.19
N VAL A 10 -29.01 49.95 58.19
CA VAL A 10 -28.88 51.40 58.25
C VAL A 10 -29.61 51.99 59.44
N SER A 11 -29.00 52.92 60.09
CA SER A 11 -29.63 53.71 61.16
C SER A 11 -29.37 55.21 60.96
N PHE A 12 -30.38 55.99 61.14
CA PHE A 12 -30.34 57.46 60.96
C PHE A 12 -30.32 58.20 62.29
N GLY A 13 -29.61 59.34 62.33
CA GLY A 13 -29.62 60.20 63.47
C GLY A 13 -31.01 60.76 63.76
N LYS A 14 -31.35 61.04 65.05
CA LYS A 14 -32.59 61.60 65.45
C LYS A 14 -32.52 63.11 65.34
N ALA A 15 -33.58 63.75 64.76
CA ALA A 15 -33.77 65.20 64.70
C ALA A 15 -35.02 65.55 65.53
N GLY A 16 -34.86 66.30 66.60
CA GLY A 16 -35.96 66.73 67.41
C GLY A 16 -36.74 65.65 68.12
N PHE A 17 -38.06 65.82 68.34
CA PHE A 17 -38.84 64.94 69.18
C PHE A 17 -39.24 63.59 68.54
N ASN A 18 -39.41 63.48 67.21
CA ASN A 18 -39.97 62.33 66.55
C ASN A 18 -39.51 62.10 65.09
N GLY A 19 -38.34 62.50 64.69
CA GLY A 19 -37.92 62.32 63.30
C GLY A 19 -36.47 61.94 63.17
N TYR A 20 -36.11 61.53 61.94
CA TYR A 20 -34.70 61.34 61.53
C TYR A 20 -34.12 62.61 60.98
N LYS A 21 -32.78 62.74 61.02
CA LYS A 21 -32.13 63.90 60.35
C LYS A 21 -32.33 63.76 58.82
N PRO A 22 -32.89 64.79 58.20
CA PRO A 22 -33.17 64.76 56.76
C PRO A 22 -31.92 64.54 55.93
N GLU A 23 -30.81 65.12 56.32
CA GLU A 23 -29.52 64.99 55.63
C GLU A 23 -29.04 63.55 55.61
N ASP A 24 -29.12 62.84 56.72
CA ASP A 24 -28.70 61.43 56.81
C ASP A 24 -29.58 60.55 55.91
N VAL A 25 -30.84 60.87 55.75
CA VAL A 25 -31.77 60.09 54.88
C VAL A 25 -31.49 60.41 53.42
N ASP A 26 -31.30 61.70 53.05
CA ASP A 26 -30.99 62.11 51.70
C ASP A 26 -29.67 61.52 51.19
N ASP A 27 -28.60 61.59 52.04
CA ASP A 27 -27.29 60.98 51.72
C ASP A 27 -27.44 59.46 51.48
N PHE A 28 -28.24 58.76 52.30
CA PHE A 28 -28.49 57.32 52.12
C PHE A 28 -29.28 57.03 50.83
N ILE A 29 -30.27 57.85 50.49
CA ILE A 29 -31.02 57.71 49.24
C ILE A 29 -30.09 57.91 48.02
N ASP A 30 -29.19 58.88 48.08
CA ASP A 30 -28.19 59.12 47.02
C ASP A 30 -27.25 57.91 46.85
N GLU A 31 -26.75 57.35 47.95
CA GLU A 31 -25.95 56.11 47.94
C GLU A 31 -26.70 54.90 47.37
N VAL A 32 -27.99 54.77 47.70
CA VAL A 32 -28.87 53.71 47.11
C VAL A 32 -29.01 53.91 45.61
N ALA A 33 -29.29 55.17 45.17
CA ALA A 33 -29.45 55.50 43.79
C ALA A 33 -28.17 55.23 42.95
N GLU A 34 -26.99 55.60 43.51
CA GLU A 34 -25.71 55.34 42.86
C GLU A 34 -25.42 53.83 42.79
N SER A 35 -25.62 53.09 43.89
CA SER A 35 -25.43 51.64 43.92
C SER A 35 -26.36 50.89 42.99
N PHE A 36 -27.63 51.35 42.84
CA PHE A 36 -28.57 50.78 41.90
C PHE A 36 -28.18 51.05 40.46
N THR A 37 -27.70 52.25 40.13
CA THR A 37 -27.18 52.62 38.81
C THR A 37 -25.99 51.74 38.41
N GLN A 38 -25.05 51.55 39.37
CA GLN A 38 -23.88 50.67 39.17
C GLN A 38 -24.31 49.22 38.94
N LEU A 39 -25.26 48.71 39.68
CA LEU A 39 -25.78 47.35 39.53
C LEU A 39 -26.47 47.14 38.17
N LEU A 40 -27.21 48.16 37.70
CA LEU A 40 -27.79 48.10 36.34
C LEU A 40 -26.74 48.02 35.25
N ALA A 41 -25.63 48.80 35.39
CA ALA A 41 -24.53 48.75 34.43
C ALA A 41 -23.82 47.36 34.43
N GLU A 42 -23.56 46.81 35.61
CA GLU A 42 -22.97 45.48 35.75
C GLU A 42 -23.86 44.36 35.15
N ARG A 43 -25.19 44.49 35.37
CA ARG A 43 -26.18 43.59 34.75
C ARG A 43 -26.12 43.65 33.23
N ASP A 44 -26.11 44.86 32.68
CA ASP A 44 -26.10 45.05 31.21
C ASP A 44 -24.80 44.52 30.59
N ASP A 45 -23.66 44.77 31.22
CA ASP A 45 -22.38 44.18 30.80
C ASP A 45 -22.40 42.66 30.86
N ALA A 46 -22.92 42.07 31.92
CA ALA A 46 -23.04 40.60 32.04
C ALA A 46 -23.97 39.99 30.98
N LEU A 47 -25.08 40.68 30.65
CA LEU A 47 -25.99 40.26 29.58
C LEU A 47 -25.30 40.29 28.20
N GLN A 48 -24.51 41.36 27.94
CA GLN A 48 -23.78 41.51 26.71
C GLN A 48 -22.71 40.40 26.55
N GLN A 49 -21.93 40.15 27.62
CA GLN A 49 -20.95 39.05 27.63
C GLN A 49 -21.61 37.71 27.41
N GLY A 50 -22.73 37.43 28.08
CA GLY A 50 -23.52 36.21 27.90
C GLY A 50 -23.97 36.01 26.45
N SER A 51 -24.42 37.10 25.79
CA SER A 51 -24.80 37.06 24.37
C SER A 51 -23.61 36.74 23.46
N GLN A 52 -22.45 37.37 23.68
CA GLN A 52 -21.23 37.11 22.93
C GLN A 52 -20.78 35.65 23.10
N MET A 53 -20.78 35.12 24.34
CA MET A 53 -20.46 33.74 24.61
C MET A 53 -21.41 32.77 23.89
N GLY A 54 -22.71 33.06 23.87
CA GLY A 54 -23.70 32.31 23.13
C GLY A 54 -23.37 32.21 21.64
N GLN A 55 -22.99 33.34 21.03
CA GLN A 55 -22.56 33.35 19.62
C GLN A 55 -21.29 32.52 19.38
N GLN A 56 -20.30 32.63 20.27
CA GLN A 56 -19.08 31.81 20.17
C GLN A 56 -19.37 30.30 20.26
N VAL A 57 -20.23 29.90 21.19
CA VAL A 57 -20.65 28.50 21.34
C VAL A 57 -21.33 28.02 20.06
N GLN A 58 -22.19 28.82 19.45
CA GLN A 58 -22.82 28.50 18.17
C GLN A 58 -21.81 28.30 17.06
N GLN A 59 -20.84 29.21 16.93
CA GLN A 59 -19.78 29.11 15.92
C GLN A 59 -18.92 27.83 16.11
N LEU A 60 -18.50 27.57 17.36
CA LEU A 60 -17.74 26.37 17.68
C LEU A 60 -18.52 25.07 17.39
N THR A 61 -19.81 25.07 17.72
CA THR A 61 -20.68 23.95 17.40
C THR A 61 -20.75 23.69 15.90
N ASN A 62 -20.89 24.72 15.09
CA ASN A 62 -20.88 24.60 13.64
C ASN A 62 -19.53 24.05 13.12
N GLN A 63 -18.40 24.54 13.64
CA GLN A 63 -17.07 24.03 13.27
C GLN A 63 -16.89 22.56 13.64
N ILE A 64 -17.36 22.16 14.82
CA ILE A 64 -17.32 20.73 15.26
C ILE A 64 -18.14 19.88 14.29
N ASN A 65 -19.32 20.31 13.88
CA ASN A 65 -20.15 19.56 12.94
C ASN A 65 -19.48 19.41 11.56
N GLU A 66 -18.86 20.50 11.05
CA GLU A 66 -18.09 20.45 9.80
C GLU A 66 -16.88 19.49 9.89
N LEU A 67 -16.12 19.56 10.99
CA LEU A 67 -14.97 18.69 11.21
C LEU A 67 -15.39 17.23 11.32
N ASN A 68 -16.49 16.95 12.01
CA ASN A 68 -17.02 15.59 12.11
C ASN A 68 -17.44 15.05 10.74
N ALA A 69 -18.08 15.87 9.90
CA ALA A 69 -18.43 15.49 8.53
C ALA A 69 -17.20 15.20 7.67
N LYS A 70 -16.16 16.05 7.75
CA LYS A 70 -14.88 15.83 7.06
C LYS A 70 -14.16 14.55 7.53
N ASN A 71 -14.16 14.33 8.85
CA ASN A 71 -13.58 13.09 9.40
C ASN A 71 -14.28 11.83 8.89
N ALA A 72 -15.62 11.85 8.85
CA ALA A 72 -16.40 10.73 8.31
C ALA A 72 -16.07 10.47 6.83
N GLU A 73 -15.95 11.53 6.02
CA GLU A 73 -15.55 11.42 4.61
C GLU A 73 -14.13 10.86 4.45
N LEU A 74 -13.18 11.35 5.24
CA LEU A 74 -11.79 10.85 5.22
C LEU A 74 -11.70 9.38 5.62
N GLN A 75 -12.43 8.96 6.64
CA GLN A 75 -12.48 7.54 7.04
C GLN A 75 -13.03 6.66 5.92
N LYS A 76 -14.06 7.13 5.20
CA LYS A 76 -14.60 6.41 4.04
C LYS A 76 -13.57 6.30 2.92
N LYS A 77 -12.84 7.38 2.60
CA LYS A 77 -11.76 7.37 1.60
C LYS A 77 -10.63 6.43 2.00
N LEU A 78 -10.23 6.43 3.28
CA LEU A 78 -9.22 5.48 3.79
C LEU A 78 -9.65 4.03 3.64
N GLY A 79 -10.92 3.72 3.92
CA GLY A 79 -11.47 2.38 3.70
C GLY A 79 -11.40 1.92 2.24
N ILE A 80 -11.76 2.81 1.30
CA ILE A 80 -11.66 2.53 -0.15
C ILE A 80 -10.20 2.32 -0.58
N LEU A 81 -9.28 3.15 -0.09
CA LEU A 81 -7.85 3.02 -0.39
C LEU A 81 -7.27 1.72 0.15
N ALA A 82 -7.63 1.32 1.38
CA ALA A 82 -7.22 0.04 1.96
C ALA A 82 -7.68 -1.16 1.11
N GLN A 83 -8.92 -1.13 0.63
CA GLN A 83 -9.43 -2.17 -0.28
C GLN A 83 -8.67 -2.23 -1.61
N LYS A 84 -8.34 -1.05 -2.19
CA LYS A 84 -7.53 -1.00 -3.42
C LYS A 84 -6.13 -1.54 -3.22
N ILE A 85 -5.47 -1.21 -2.11
CA ILE A 85 -4.15 -1.74 -1.78
C ILE A 85 -4.19 -3.26 -1.67
N GLU A 86 -5.19 -3.82 -1.00
CA GLU A 86 -5.34 -5.28 -0.89
C GLU A 86 -5.54 -5.93 -2.26
N SER A 87 -6.39 -5.35 -3.12
CA SER A 87 -6.56 -5.83 -4.50
C SER A 87 -5.25 -5.81 -5.30
N TYR A 88 -4.46 -4.74 -5.21
CA TYR A 88 -3.15 -4.67 -5.87
C TYR A 88 -2.16 -5.71 -5.35
N ARG A 89 -2.18 -6.01 -4.05
CA ARG A 89 -1.34 -7.06 -3.47
C ARG A 89 -1.72 -8.45 -3.98
N GLU A 90 -3.01 -8.72 -4.12
CA GLU A 90 -3.51 -9.97 -4.72
C GLU A 90 -3.09 -10.10 -6.18
N ASP A 91 -3.22 -9.02 -6.96
CA ASP A 91 -2.78 -8.98 -8.36
C ASP A 91 -1.26 -9.19 -8.48
N GLU A 92 -0.46 -8.53 -7.64
CA GLU A 92 1.00 -8.69 -7.59
C GLU A 92 1.39 -10.14 -7.28
N ASN A 93 0.76 -10.76 -6.29
CA ASN A 93 0.98 -12.17 -5.95
C ASN A 93 0.62 -13.10 -7.11
N SER A 94 -0.49 -12.82 -7.82
CA SER A 94 -0.91 -13.59 -9.00
C SER A 94 0.11 -13.49 -10.14
N VAL A 95 0.60 -12.29 -10.42
CA VAL A 95 1.65 -12.05 -11.43
C VAL A 95 2.93 -12.78 -11.06
N MET A 96 3.34 -12.73 -9.80
CA MET A 96 4.53 -13.43 -9.31
C MET A 96 4.41 -14.95 -9.49
N GLN A 97 3.25 -15.53 -9.19
CA GLN A 97 2.97 -16.96 -9.41
C GLN A 97 3.06 -17.33 -10.89
N VAL A 98 2.50 -16.51 -11.78
CA VAL A 98 2.57 -16.74 -13.24
C VAL A 98 4.02 -16.69 -13.72
N LEU A 99 4.81 -15.71 -13.27
CA LEU A 99 6.23 -15.60 -13.61
C LEU A 99 7.04 -16.81 -13.14
N LEU A 100 6.84 -17.25 -11.90
CA LEU A 100 7.50 -18.45 -11.36
C LEU A 100 7.15 -19.72 -12.15
N ASN A 101 5.88 -19.88 -12.52
CA ASN A 101 5.44 -21.00 -13.33
C ASN A 101 6.02 -20.95 -14.75
N ALA A 102 6.07 -19.77 -15.36
CA ALA A 102 6.69 -19.56 -16.67
C ALA A 102 8.18 -19.89 -16.63
N GLN A 103 8.89 -19.49 -15.60
CA GLN A 103 10.31 -19.80 -15.43
C GLN A 103 10.55 -21.29 -15.27
N LYS A 104 9.77 -21.98 -14.42
CA LYS A 104 9.84 -23.43 -14.28
C LYS A 104 9.56 -24.16 -15.59
N SER A 105 8.58 -23.68 -16.36
CA SER A 105 8.26 -24.25 -17.68
C SER A 105 9.39 -24.04 -18.69
N ALA A 106 10.01 -22.86 -18.68
CA ALA A 106 11.16 -22.57 -19.54
C ALA A 106 12.36 -23.45 -19.18
N ASP A 107 12.68 -23.57 -17.90
CA ASP A 107 13.79 -24.42 -17.41
C ASP A 107 13.56 -25.89 -17.79
N SER A 108 12.34 -26.40 -17.62
CA SER A 108 11.96 -27.75 -18.03
C SER A 108 12.09 -27.95 -19.54
N THR A 109 11.70 -26.97 -20.35
CA THR A 109 11.82 -27.01 -21.82
C THR A 109 13.29 -27.02 -22.23
N ILE A 110 14.13 -26.19 -21.64
CA ILE A 110 15.57 -26.15 -21.90
C ILE A 110 16.23 -27.48 -21.52
N GLN A 111 15.87 -28.02 -20.36
CA GLN A 111 16.43 -29.34 -19.94
C GLN A 111 16.02 -30.45 -20.90
N SER A 112 14.72 -30.50 -21.28
CA SER A 112 14.23 -31.47 -22.27
C SER A 112 14.92 -31.33 -23.62
N ALA A 113 15.18 -30.12 -24.07
CA ALA A 113 15.92 -29.87 -25.32
C ALA A 113 17.38 -30.32 -25.23
N LYS A 114 18.05 -30.08 -24.10
CA LYS A 114 19.42 -30.61 -23.84
C LYS A 114 19.47 -32.12 -23.86
N ASP A 115 18.52 -32.77 -23.18
CA ASP A 115 18.47 -34.24 -23.12
C ASP A 115 18.23 -34.85 -24.53
N LYS A 116 17.28 -34.27 -25.30
CA LYS A 116 17.04 -34.68 -26.68
C LYS A 116 18.24 -34.46 -27.58
N SER A 117 18.92 -33.33 -27.44
CA SER A 117 20.15 -33.03 -28.19
C SER A 117 21.26 -34.04 -27.86
N ALA A 118 21.45 -34.41 -26.59
CA ALA A 118 22.43 -35.40 -26.19
C ALA A 118 22.12 -36.77 -26.81
N VAL A 119 20.86 -37.21 -26.84
CA VAL A 119 20.44 -38.46 -27.48
C VAL A 119 20.70 -38.43 -28.98
N ILE A 120 20.31 -37.35 -29.68
CA ILE A 120 20.54 -37.19 -31.13
C ILE A 120 22.04 -37.28 -31.45
N LEU A 121 22.90 -36.60 -30.67
CA LEU A 121 24.33 -36.64 -30.87
C LEU A 121 24.89 -38.04 -30.66
N ALA A 122 24.47 -38.75 -29.59
CA ALA A 122 24.91 -40.10 -29.32
C ALA A 122 24.49 -41.09 -30.45
N ASP A 123 23.25 -40.96 -30.92
CA ASP A 123 22.76 -41.80 -32.04
C ASP A 123 23.52 -41.48 -33.35
N ALA A 124 23.81 -40.21 -33.61
CA ALA A 124 24.57 -39.81 -34.79
C ALA A 124 26.03 -40.36 -34.74
N GLU A 125 26.67 -40.32 -33.59
CA GLU A 125 28.01 -40.88 -33.38
C GLU A 125 28.00 -42.40 -33.55
N ASP A 126 27.03 -43.10 -33.01
CA ASP A 126 26.89 -44.55 -33.16
C ASP A 126 26.64 -44.96 -34.63
N ASN A 127 25.75 -44.24 -35.30
CA ASN A 127 25.50 -44.47 -36.73
C ASN A 127 26.74 -44.20 -37.59
N ALA A 128 27.50 -43.14 -37.30
CA ALA A 128 28.75 -42.86 -37.99
C ALA A 128 29.80 -43.97 -37.79
N LYS A 129 29.95 -44.50 -36.58
CA LYS A 129 30.83 -45.62 -36.27
C LYS A 129 30.41 -46.87 -37.04
N LYS A 130 29.11 -47.22 -37.04
CA LYS A 130 28.60 -48.38 -37.78
C LYS A 130 28.82 -48.23 -39.28
N LEU A 131 28.61 -47.03 -39.84
CA LEU A 131 28.84 -46.76 -41.26
C LEU A 131 30.33 -46.91 -41.63
N LEU A 132 31.25 -46.39 -40.83
CA LEU A 132 32.69 -46.56 -41.01
C LEU A 132 33.12 -48.02 -40.93
N GLU A 133 32.60 -48.76 -39.97
CA GLU A 133 32.90 -50.19 -39.83
C GLU A 133 32.41 -50.99 -41.04
N THR A 134 31.17 -50.73 -41.50
CA THR A 134 30.62 -51.36 -42.71
C THR A 134 31.48 -51.02 -43.93
N ALA A 135 31.85 -49.78 -44.12
CA ALA A 135 32.69 -49.34 -45.26
C ALA A 135 34.10 -49.98 -45.21
N ARG A 136 34.68 -50.14 -44.05
CA ARG A 136 35.96 -50.85 -43.85
C ARG A 136 35.83 -52.33 -44.23
N ASN A 137 34.80 -53.00 -43.75
CA ASN A 137 34.54 -54.40 -44.05
C ASN A 137 34.30 -54.63 -45.53
N ASP A 138 33.52 -53.78 -46.18
CA ASP A 138 33.26 -53.85 -47.61
C ASP A 138 34.53 -53.60 -48.45
N ALA A 139 35.34 -52.61 -48.06
CA ALA A 139 36.64 -52.37 -48.69
C ALA A 139 37.61 -53.55 -48.51
N ALA A 140 37.67 -54.20 -47.32
CA ALA A 140 38.45 -55.34 -47.10
C ALA A 140 38.00 -56.58 -47.92
N LYS A 141 36.70 -56.75 -48.04
CA LYS A 141 36.11 -57.79 -48.89
C LYS A 141 36.44 -57.57 -50.35
N ALA A 142 36.25 -56.36 -50.86
CA ALA A 142 36.59 -56.00 -52.26
C ALA A 142 38.08 -56.22 -52.52
N ALA A 143 38.99 -55.87 -51.57
CA ALA A 143 40.41 -56.05 -51.70
C ALA A 143 40.78 -57.55 -51.78
N ARG A 144 40.13 -58.43 -51.02
CA ARG A 144 40.31 -59.89 -51.09
C ARG A 144 39.84 -60.45 -52.43
N GLU A 145 38.64 -60.02 -52.87
CA GLU A 145 38.11 -60.47 -54.18
C GLU A 145 39.03 -60.09 -55.34
N TYR A 146 39.59 -58.81 -55.31
CA TYR A 146 40.56 -58.40 -56.28
C TYR A 146 41.88 -59.27 -56.23
N ALA A 147 42.40 -59.54 -55.04
CA ALA A 147 43.59 -60.40 -54.87
C ALA A 147 43.38 -61.79 -55.44
N ASP A 148 42.21 -62.39 -55.15
CA ASP A 148 41.84 -63.71 -55.67
C ASP A 148 41.73 -63.66 -57.22
N GLN A 149 41.12 -62.65 -57.81
CA GLN A 149 41.06 -62.51 -59.27
C GLN A 149 42.41 -62.33 -59.91
N VAL A 150 43.30 -61.56 -59.28
CA VAL A 150 44.70 -61.41 -59.74
C VAL A 150 45.45 -62.79 -59.69
N GLU A 151 45.28 -63.55 -58.64
CA GLU A 151 45.92 -64.91 -58.57
C GLU A 151 45.33 -65.88 -59.58
N GLN A 152 44.03 -65.84 -59.83
CA GLN A 152 43.43 -66.67 -60.88
C GLN A 152 43.95 -66.29 -62.27
N LYS A 153 44.02 -65.00 -62.57
CA LYS A 153 44.59 -64.52 -63.83
C LYS A 153 46.04 -64.84 -64.01
N LYS A 154 46.84 -64.82 -62.97
CA LYS A 154 48.24 -65.29 -62.98
C LYS A 154 48.31 -66.75 -63.29
N ALA A 155 47.53 -67.63 -62.64
CA ALA A 155 47.48 -69.06 -62.89
C ALA A 155 47.02 -69.33 -64.35
N GLU A 156 46.02 -68.66 -64.86
CA GLU A 156 45.60 -68.78 -66.28
C GLU A 156 46.76 -68.40 -67.24
N LEU A 157 47.46 -67.34 -66.96
CA LEU A 157 48.59 -66.91 -67.77
C LEU A 157 49.75 -67.86 -67.77
N GLU A 158 50.06 -68.45 -66.63
CA GLU A 158 51.09 -69.46 -66.50
C GLU A 158 50.70 -70.74 -67.28
N GLU A 159 49.42 -71.12 -67.24
CA GLU A 159 48.97 -72.28 -68.01
C GLU A 159 49.06 -72.07 -69.50
N ILE A 160 48.67 -70.86 -69.97
CA ILE A 160 48.81 -70.47 -71.38
C ILE A 160 50.29 -70.50 -71.81
N LYS A 161 51.25 -70.05 -70.98
CA LYS A 161 52.67 -70.10 -71.26
C LYS A 161 53.20 -71.52 -71.34
N ARG A 162 52.67 -72.48 -70.61
CA ARG A 162 53.04 -73.90 -70.69
C ARG A 162 52.57 -74.60 -71.95
N GLN A 163 51.48 -74.12 -72.57
CA GLN A 163 50.87 -74.74 -73.78
C GLN A 163 51.42 -74.14 -75.07
N GLY A 164 52.23 -73.08 -74.99
CA GLY A 164 52.78 -72.34 -76.15
C GLY A 164 54.23 -72.80 -76.50
#